data_f64babd275d93e46a824e2ec21305f3b
#
_entry.id   f64babd275d93e46a824e2ec21305f3b
#
_cell.length_a   1.000
_cell.length_b   1.000
_cell.length_c   1.000
_cell.angle_alpha   90.00
_cell.angle_beta   90.00
_cell.angle_gamma   90.00
#
_symmetry.space_group_name_H-M   'P 1'
#
loop_
_entity.id
_entity.type
_entity.pdbx_description
1 polymer ?
#
loop_
_entity_poly.entity_id
_entity_poly.type
_entity_poly.pdbx_seq_one_letter_code
_entity_poly.pdbx_strand_id
1 'polypeptide(L)'
;IRNVDLALYAAKDAGRGVYRFYAEDLHAAAEERAELEQDLREAIAKGELQLYYQPVVYAANEKIVGFEALMRWQHPRRGWISPAKFVPIAEDAGLIDRIGQWALRTACADLARWPRSIRCAVNVSALQFANPDLPTIVANALAHSGVAPSRLELEITESVFLNDSSGTDAMFKALKRVGVRLALDDFGTGYSSLGYLKKAPFDKIKIDRSFVQGATEEGSRNGALIASITSLAEALHMD
;
A
#
# COMPACT_ATOMS: atom_id res chain seq x y z
N ILE A 1 17.75 -18.01 -25.92
CA ILE A 1 16.52 -17.21 -25.74
C ILE A 1 16.21 -17.12 -24.23
N ARG A 2 16.06 -18.24 -23.53
CA ARG A 2 15.68 -18.26 -22.08
C ARG A 2 16.58 -17.40 -21.17
N ASN A 3 17.90 -17.42 -21.38
CA ASN A 3 18.86 -16.67 -20.57
C ASN A 3 18.79 -15.15 -20.83
N VAL A 4 18.51 -14.76 -22.09
CA VAL A 4 18.31 -13.35 -22.46
C VAL A 4 17.03 -12.80 -21.83
N ASP A 5 15.95 -13.60 -21.80
CA ASP A 5 14.69 -13.21 -21.20
C ASP A 5 14.85 -12.99 -19.68
N LEU A 6 15.62 -13.83 -18.98
CA LEU A 6 15.92 -13.68 -17.56
C LEU A 6 16.73 -12.39 -17.28
N ALA A 7 17.73 -12.10 -18.08
CA ALA A 7 18.51 -10.87 -17.94
C ALA A 7 17.68 -9.62 -18.24
N LEU A 8 16.77 -9.69 -19.23
CA LEU A 8 15.84 -8.61 -19.56
C LEU A 8 14.85 -8.36 -18.42
N TYR A 9 14.33 -9.43 -17.81
CA TYR A 9 13.43 -9.33 -16.68
C TYR A 9 14.11 -8.67 -15.46
N ALA A 10 15.33 -9.13 -15.13
CA ALA A 10 16.12 -8.53 -14.06
C ALA A 10 16.46 -7.04 -14.30
N ALA A 11 16.66 -6.65 -15.57
CA ALA A 11 16.88 -5.25 -15.91
C ALA A 11 15.61 -4.40 -15.75
N LYS A 12 14.42 -4.96 -16.00
CA LYS A 12 13.13 -4.30 -15.76
C LYS A 12 12.85 -4.10 -14.27
N ASP A 13 13.11 -5.13 -13.46
CA ASP A 13 12.95 -5.07 -11.99
C ASP A 13 13.92 -4.08 -11.34
N ALA A 14 15.12 -3.90 -11.92
CA ALA A 14 16.11 -2.91 -11.47
C ALA A 14 15.78 -1.45 -11.88
N GLY A 15 14.54 -1.16 -12.32
CA GLY A 15 14.08 0.19 -12.62
C GLY A 15 14.17 0.59 -14.09
N ARG A 16 14.42 -0.35 -15.00
CA ARG A 16 14.61 -0.12 -16.45
C ARG A 16 15.81 0.80 -16.78
N GLY A 17 16.09 1.01 -18.05
CA GLY A 17 17.24 1.87 -18.44
C GLY A 17 18.63 1.33 -18.08
N VAL A 18 18.73 0.12 -17.55
CA VAL A 18 19.97 -0.58 -17.19
C VAL A 18 20.10 -1.87 -18.00
N TYR A 19 21.33 -2.37 -18.16
CA TYR A 19 21.56 -3.69 -18.69
C TYR A 19 21.97 -4.66 -17.58
N ARG A 20 21.63 -5.94 -17.73
CA ARG A 20 22.05 -7.04 -16.86
C ARG A 20 22.59 -8.17 -17.72
N PHE A 21 23.70 -8.75 -17.31
CA PHE A 21 24.18 -10.00 -17.89
C PHE A 21 23.49 -11.17 -17.24
N TYR A 22 23.26 -12.23 -18.00
CA TYR A 22 22.82 -13.50 -17.42
C TYR A 22 23.89 -14.02 -16.45
N ALA A 23 23.43 -14.43 -15.28
CA ALA A 23 24.22 -15.09 -14.27
C ALA A 23 23.36 -16.22 -13.63
N GLU A 24 23.99 -17.22 -13.04
CA GLU A 24 23.26 -18.37 -12.45
C GLU A 24 22.32 -17.96 -11.33
N ASP A 25 22.65 -16.90 -10.59
CA ASP A 25 21.81 -16.31 -9.54
C ASP A 25 20.48 -15.76 -10.09
N LEU A 26 20.44 -15.26 -11.34
CA LEU A 26 19.18 -14.84 -11.98
C LEU A 26 18.25 -16.01 -12.27
N HIS A 27 18.80 -17.16 -12.57
CA HIS A 27 18.00 -18.38 -12.77
C HIS A 27 17.39 -18.84 -11.45
N ALA A 28 18.20 -18.93 -10.40
CA ALA A 28 17.72 -19.28 -9.06
C ALA A 28 16.66 -18.29 -8.55
N ALA A 29 16.84 -16.99 -8.75
CA ALA A 29 15.85 -15.97 -8.37
C ALA A 29 14.54 -16.10 -9.16
N ALA A 30 14.59 -16.42 -10.44
CA ALA A 30 13.40 -16.64 -11.25
C ALA A 30 12.66 -17.92 -10.87
N GLU A 31 13.38 -19.00 -10.54
CA GLU A 31 12.79 -20.23 -10.03
C GLU A 31 12.13 -19.99 -8.66
N GLU A 32 12.83 -19.33 -7.74
CA GLU A 32 12.27 -18.97 -6.43
C GLU A 32 11.00 -18.14 -6.58
N ARG A 33 10.99 -17.15 -7.49
CA ARG A 33 9.82 -16.32 -7.76
C ARG A 33 8.64 -17.14 -8.27
N ALA A 34 8.89 -18.08 -9.22
CA ALA A 34 7.85 -18.94 -9.76
C ALA A 34 7.26 -19.88 -8.70
N GLU A 35 8.10 -20.41 -7.81
CA GLU A 35 7.64 -21.22 -6.67
C GLU A 35 6.79 -20.39 -5.71
N LEU A 36 7.24 -19.18 -5.35
CA LEU A 36 6.49 -18.28 -4.48
C LEU A 36 5.15 -17.87 -5.10
N GLU A 37 5.10 -17.64 -6.41
CA GLU A 37 3.84 -17.35 -7.10
C GLU A 37 2.86 -18.52 -6.96
N GLN A 38 3.34 -19.74 -7.19
CA GLN A 38 2.51 -20.93 -7.06
C GLN A 38 2.00 -21.12 -5.63
N ASP A 39 2.86 -20.99 -4.62
CA ASP A 39 2.50 -21.13 -3.22
C ASP A 39 1.52 -20.01 -2.78
N LEU A 40 1.70 -18.77 -3.28
CA LEU A 40 0.85 -17.63 -2.94
C LEU A 40 -0.60 -17.79 -3.44
N ARG A 41 -0.83 -18.52 -4.54
CA ARG A 41 -2.18 -18.81 -5.06
C ARG A 41 -3.04 -19.54 -4.03
N GLU A 42 -2.44 -20.34 -3.17
CA GLU A 42 -3.12 -21.16 -2.16
C GLU A 42 -2.99 -20.58 -0.75
N ALA A 43 -2.13 -19.58 -0.54
CA ALA A 43 -1.78 -19.05 0.78
C ALA A 43 -3.02 -18.55 1.58
N ILE A 44 -4.02 -17.93 0.90
CA ILE A 44 -5.26 -17.49 1.56
C ILE A 44 -6.04 -18.71 2.08
N ALA A 45 -6.25 -19.72 1.23
CA ALA A 45 -7.03 -20.90 1.60
C ALA A 45 -6.35 -21.73 2.70
N LYS A 46 -5.02 -21.72 2.72
CA LYS A 46 -4.21 -22.42 3.73
C LYS A 46 -4.05 -21.62 5.03
N GLY A 47 -4.54 -20.38 5.11
CA GLY A 47 -4.39 -19.53 6.31
C GLY A 47 -2.96 -19.07 6.56
N GLU A 48 -2.12 -19.00 5.53
CA GLU A 48 -0.72 -18.60 5.63
C GLU A 48 -0.56 -17.08 5.63
N LEU A 49 -1.57 -16.32 5.15
CA LEU A 49 -1.61 -14.86 5.21
C LEU A 49 -2.21 -14.40 6.53
N GLN A 50 -1.60 -13.38 7.13
CA GLN A 50 -2.01 -12.78 8.39
C GLN A 50 -1.95 -11.26 8.28
N LEU A 51 -2.75 -10.54 9.08
CA LEU A 51 -2.61 -9.11 9.29
C LEU A 51 -1.94 -8.84 10.64
N TYR A 52 -0.89 -8.04 10.62
CA TYR A 52 -0.31 -7.44 11.82
C TYR A 52 -0.73 -5.97 11.85
N TYR A 53 -0.87 -5.42 13.04
CA TYR A 53 -1.39 -4.08 13.25
C TYR A 53 -0.34 -3.19 13.91
N GLN A 54 0.15 -2.22 13.16
CA GLN A 54 1.08 -1.23 13.67
C GLN A 54 0.29 -0.06 14.25
N PRO A 55 0.50 0.33 15.53
CA PRO A 55 -0.24 1.42 16.14
C PRO A 55 0.14 2.76 15.53
N VAL A 56 -0.88 3.59 15.30
CA VAL A 56 -0.77 5.00 14.95
C VAL A 56 -1.15 5.81 16.18
N VAL A 57 -0.25 6.69 16.62
CA VAL A 57 -0.44 7.49 17.83
C VAL A 57 -0.59 8.97 17.49
N TYR A 58 -1.36 9.68 18.29
CA TYR A 58 -1.44 11.12 18.22
C TYR A 58 -0.23 11.73 18.94
N ALA A 59 0.61 12.48 18.21
CA ALA A 59 1.92 12.93 18.69
C ALA A 59 1.85 13.77 19.98
N ALA A 60 0.80 14.58 20.16
CA ALA A 60 0.70 15.46 21.30
C ALA A 60 0.48 14.76 22.66
N ASN A 61 -0.07 13.53 22.68
CA ASN A 61 -0.41 12.83 23.93
C ASN A 61 -0.17 11.31 23.89
N GLU A 62 0.45 10.82 22.83
CA GLU A 62 0.83 9.42 22.60
C GLU A 62 -0.35 8.41 22.64
N LYS A 63 -1.60 8.90 22.53
CA LYS A 63 -2.76 8.04 22.50
C LYS A 63 -2.88 7.35 21.15
N ILE A 64 -3.17 6.04 21.17
CA ILE A 64 -3.48 5.28 19.97
C ILE A 64 -4.77 5.80 19.36
N VAL A 65 -4.73 6.22 18.10
CA VAL A 65 -5.86 6.71 17.31
C VAL A 65 -6.26 5.76 16.19
N GLY A 66 -5.39 4.83 15.86
CA GLY A 66 -5.62 3.84 14.80
C GLY A 66 -4.52 2.80 14.73
N PHE A 67 -4.68 1.93 13.75
CA PHE A 67 -3.67 0.94 13.38
C PHE A 67 -3.56 0.87 11.85
N GLU A 68 -2.34 0.63 11.37
CA GLU A 68 -2.10 0.22 10.00
C GLU A 68 -2.07 -1.30 9.90
N ALA A 69 -2.89 -1.86 9.02
CA ALA A 69 -2.96 -3.29 8.75
C ALA A 69 -1.86 -3.68 7.74
N LEU A 70 -0.91 -4.44 8.21
CA LEU A 70 0.26 -4.85 7.45
C LEU A 70 0.21 -6.34 7.16
N MET A 71 0.14 -6.71 5.89
CA MET A 71 0.15 -8.12 5.50
C MET A 71 1.46 -8.82 5.88
N ARG A 72 1.32 -10.06 6.32
CA ARG A 72 2.43 -10.96 6.63
C ARG A 72 2.13 -12.31 6.00
N TRP A 73 3.14 -12.93 5.42
CA TRP A 73 3.04 -14.28 4.87
C TRP A 73 3.93 -15.23 5.66
N GLN A 74 3.32 -16.13 6.39
CA GLN A 74 4.00 -17.20 7.11
C GLN A 74 4.02 -18.45 6.24
N HIS A 75 5.06 -18.58 5.44
CA HIS A 75 5.22 -19.71 4.54
C HIS A 75 5.71 -20.94 5.32
N PRO A 76 5.10 -22.15 5.12
CA PRO A 76 5.39 -23.32 5.95
C PRO A 76 6.84 -23.82 5.86
N ARG A 77 7.49 -23.64 4.71
CA ARG A 77 8.88 -24.09 4.47
C ARG A 77 9.92 -22.97 4.55
N ARG A 78 9.53 -21.72 4.28
CA ARG A 78 10.45 -20.57 4.15
C ARG A 78 10.37 -19.59 5.31
N GLY A 79 9.43 -19.82 6.24
CA GLY A 79 9.18 -18.88 7.34
C GLY A 79 8.51 -17.59 6.87
N TRP A 80 8.88 -16.49 7.48
CA TRP A 80 8.28 -15.18 7.14
C TRP A 80 8.80 -14.63 5.81
N ILE A 81 7.90 -14.39 4.87
CA ILE A 81 8.21 -13.75 3.60
C ILE A 81 7.78 -12.28 3.67
N SER A 82 8.72 -11.38 3.34
CA SER A 82 8.49 -9.94 3.37
C SER A 82 7.43 -9.49 2.36
N PRO A 83 6.54 -8.54 2.72
CA PRO A 83 5.63 -7.90 1.77
C PRO A 83 6.35 -7.33 0.54
N ALA A 84 7.52 -6.72 0.72
CA ALA A 84 8.35 -6.23 -0.39
C ALA A 84 8.74 -7.32 -1.42
N LYS A 85 8.68 -8.60 -1.02
CA LYS A 85 8.95 -9.75 -1.92
C LYS A 85 7.67 -10.30 -2.53
N PHE A 86 6.60 -10.51 -1.75
CA PHE A 86 5.42 -11.21 -2.26
C PHE A 86 4.36 -10.29 -2.87
N VAL A 87 4.28 -9.01 -2.50
CA VAL A 87 3.32 -8.08 -3.08
C VAL A 87 3.57 -7.86 -4.58
N PRO A 88 4.83 -7.59 -5.03
CA PRO A 88 5.10 -7.52 -6.47
C PRO A 88 4.79 -8.82 -7.23
N ILE A 89 5.00 -9.98 -6.60
CA ILE A 89 4.61 -11.29 -7.19
C ILE A 89 3.09 -11.36 -7.33
N ALA A 90 2.34 -10.93 -6.30
CA ALA A 90 0.88 -10.92 -6.34
C ALA A 90 0.34 -9.97 -7.42
N GLU A 91 0.97 -8.84 -7.61
CA GLU A 91 0.62 -7.86 -8.65
C GLU A 91 0.83 -8.44 -10.05
N ASP A 92 2.01 -8.95 -10.35
CA ASP A 92 2.35 -9.51 -11.66
C ASP A 92 1.53 -10.76 -12.00
N ALA A 93 1.20 -11.57 -10.99
CA ALA A 93 0.39 -12.78 -11.14
C ALA A 93 -1.13 -12.53 -11.15
N GLY A 94 -1.59 -11.28 -10.99
CA GLY A 94 -3.01 -10.91 -10.88
C GLY A 94 -3.70 -11.45 -9.63
N LEU A 95 -2.92 -11.75 -8.57
CA LEU A 95 -3.44 -12.25 -7.30
C LEU A 95 -3.78 -11.13 -6.31
N ILE A 96 -3.29 -9.91 -6.59
CA ILE A 96 -3.36 -8.79 -5.65
C ILE A 96 -4.81 -8.41 -5.29
N ASP A 97 -5.75 -8.51 -6.22
CA ASP A 97 -7.17 -8.25 -5.97
C ASP A 97 -7.75 -9.22 -4.94
N ARG A 98 -7.46 -10.52 -5.07
CA ARG A 98 -7.94 -11.54 -4.12
C ARG A 98 -7.33 -11.36 -2.74
N ILE A 99 -6.03 -11.09 -2.69
CA ILE A 99 -5.29 -10.86 -1.44
C ILE A 99 -5.78 -9.58 -0.76
N GLY A 100 -5.96 -8.50 -1.52
CA GLY A 100 -6.47 -7.24 -0.98
C GLY A 100 -7.93 -7.32 -0.52
N GLN A 101 -8.80 -8.05 -1.24
CA GLN A 101 -10.15 -8.31 -0.79
C GLN A 101 -10.17 -9.08 0.55
N TRP A 102 -9.30 -10.08 0.69
CA TRP A 102 -9.12 -10.81 1.95
C TRP A 102 -8.62 -9.87 3.05
N ALA A 103 -7.61 -9.04 2.78
CA ALA A 103 -7.06 -8.09 3.75
C ALA A 103 -8.13 -7.09 4.23
N LEU A 104 -8.90 -6.49 3.31
CA LEU A 104 -10.00 -5.58 3.64
C LEU A 104 -11.07 -6.23 4.53
N ARG A 105 -11.49 -7.45 4.18
CA ARG A 105 -12.48 -8.19 4.98
C ARG A 105 -11.96 -8.50 6.38
N THR A 106 -10.71 -8.98 6.48
CA THR A 106 -10.07 -9.30 7.75
C THR A 106 -9.89 -8.06 8.62
N ALA A 107 -9.36 -6.98 8.05
CA ALA A 107 -9.17 -5.71 8.75
C ALA A 107 -10.51 -5.14 9.25
N CYS A 108 -11.57 -5.16 8.44
CA CYS A 108 -12.89 -4.71 8.87
C CYS A 108 -13.50 -5.60 9.98
N ALA A 109 -13.32 -6.92 9.90
CA ALA A 109 -13.79 -7.85 10.93
C ALA A 109 -13.08 -7.63 12.27
N ASP A 110 -11.77 -7.38 12.25
CA ASP A 110 -11.00 -7.07 13.45
C ASP A 110 -11.36 -5.67 14.00
N LEU A 111 -11.47 -4.66 13.12
CA LEU A 111 -11.85 -3.30 13.47
C LEU A 111 -13.23 -3.23 14.14
N ALA A 112 -14.16 -4.13 13.79
CA ALA A 112 -15.48 -4.20 14.43
C ALA A 112 -15.40 -4.51 15.94
N ARG A 113 -14.32 -5.19 16.37
CA ARG A 113 -14.09 -5.56 17.78
C ARG A 113 -13.37 -4.47 18.58
N TRP A 114 -12.82 -3.45 17.90
CA TRP A 114 -12.05 -2.39 18.53
C TRP A 114 -12.95 -1.22 18.98
N PRO A 115 -12.50 -0.39 19.94
CA PRO A 115 -13.22 0.81 20.33
C PRO A 115 -13.60 1.67 19.12
N ARG A 116 -14.77 2.30 19.17
CA ARG A 116 -15.31 3.10 18.05
C ARG A 116 -14.44 4.29 17.65
N SER A 117 -13.57 4.76 18.54
CA SER A 117 -12.63 5.85 18.29
C SER A 117 -11.42 5.42 17.47
N ILE A 118 -11.16 4.11 17.33
CA ILE A 118 -10.01 3.57 16.63
C ILE A 118 -10.33 3.41 15.14
N ARG A 119 -9.39 3.82 14.30
CA ARG A 119 -9.42 3.65 12.84
C ARG A 119 -8.48 2.51 12.42
N CYS A 120 -8.68 1.99 11.22
CA CYS A 120 -7.76 1.04 10.60
C CYS A 120 -7.42 1.50 9.19
N ALA A 121 -6.14 1.59 8.91
CA ALA A 121 -5.61 1.87 7.58
C ALA A 121 -5.26 0.55 6.87
N VAL A 122 -5.57 0.46 5.58
CA VAL A 122 -5.28 -0.70 4.73
C VAL A 122 -4.64 -0.21 3.44
N ASN A 123 -3.50 -0.78 3.08
CA ASN A 123 -2.79 -0.47 1.85
C ASN A 123 -3.54 -1.00 0.62
N VAL A 124 -3.64 -0.19 -0.41
CA VAL A 124 -4.27 -0.50 -1.71
C VAL A 124 -3.25 -0.26 -2.81
N SER A 125 -2.91 -1.29 -3.56
CA SER A 125 -1.96 -1.15 -4.68
C SER A 125 -2.57 -0.36 -5.84
N ALA A 126 -1.71 0.19 -6.72
CA ALA A 126 -2.17 0.91 -7.90
C ALA A 126 -3.00 0.04 -8.85
N LEU A 127 -2.71 -1.27 -8.94
CA LEU A 127 -3.49 -2.20 -9.75
C LEU A 127 -4.88 -2.41 -9.16
N GLN A 128 -5.01 -2.54 -7.85
CA GLN A 128 -6.30 -2.63 -7.17
C GLN A 128 -7.10 -1.32 -7.30
N PHE A 129 -6.41 -0.18 -7.23
CA PHE A 129 -7.05 1.13 -7.41
C PHE A 129 -7.60 1.31 -8.83
N ALA A 130 -6.97 0.70 -9.83
CA ALA A 130 -7.45 0.69 -11.22
C ALA A 130 -8.65 -0.25 -11.45
N ASN A 131 -8.94 -1.17 -10.51
CA ASN A 131 -10.05 -2.10 -10.62
C ASN A 131 -11.39 -1.40 -10.34
N PRO A 132 -12.32 -1.30 -11.32
CA PRO A 132 -13.60 -0.60 -11.15
C PRO A 132 -14.49 -1.17 -10.04
N ASP A 133 -14.25 -2.42 -9.61
CA ASP A 133 -15.02 -3.09 -8.57
C ASP A 133 -14.54 -2.73 -7.16
N LEU A 134 -13.42 -2.04 -7.00
CA LEU A 134 -12.86 -1.69 -5.69
C LEU A 134 -13.88 -1.02 -4.74
N PRO A 135 -14.68 -0.02 -5.16
CA PRO A 135 -15.67 0.58 -4.26
C PRO A 135 -16.71 -0.41 -3.76
N THR A 136 -17.12 -1.36 -4.61
CA THR A 136 -18.06 -2.43 -4.23
C THR A 136 -17.42 -3.42 -3.26
N ILE A 137 -16.15 -3.78 -3.47
CA ILE A 137 -15.39 -4.65 -2.58
C ILE A 137 -15.29 -4.03 -1.18
N VAL A 138 -14.95 -2.73 -1.12
CA VAL A 138 -14.86 -1.97 0.13
C VAL A 138 -16.22 -1.87 0.83
N ALA A 139 -17.27 -1.51 0.10
CA ALA A 139 -18.64 -1.42 0.65
C ALA A 139 -19.11 -2.75 1.22
N ASN A 140 -18.83 -3.86 0.54
CA ASN A 140 -19.15 -5.22 0.99
C ASN A 140 -18.40 -5.60 2.27
N ALA A 141 -17.10 -5.27 2.39
CA ALA A 141 -16.33 -5.53 3.60
C ALA A 141 -16.89 -4.77 4.82
N LEU A 142 -17.25 -3.51 4.62
CA LEU A 142 -17.88 -2.66 5.65
C LEU A 142 -19.27 -3.17 6.05
N ALA A 143 -20.12 -3.52 5.07
CA ALA A 143 -21.46 -4.03 5.32
C ALA A 143 -21.45 -5.35 6.11
N HIS A 144 -20.53 -6.28 5.78
CA HIS A 144 -20.41 -7.55 6.50
C HIS A 144 -19.92 -7.39 7.95
N SER A 145 -19.06 -6.41 8.21
CA SER A 145 -18.50 -6.17 9.54
C SER A 145 -19.33 -5.23 10.41
N GLY A 146 -20.23 -4.45 9.80
CA GLY A 146 -20.98 -3.39 10.49
C GLY A 146 -20.11 -2.19 10.91
N VAL A 147 -18.89 -2.07 10.39
CA VAL A 147 -17.98 -0.96 10.69
C VAL A 147 -18.45 0.31 9.99
N ALA A 148 -18.45 1.43 10.71
CA ALA A 148 -18.71 2.74 10.13
C ALA A 148 -17.62 3.08 9.08
N PRO A 149 -17.97 3.48 7.85
CA PRO A 149 -17.00 3.72 6.77
C PRO A 149 -15.89 4.69 7.15
N SER A 150 -16.18 5.72 7.94
CA SER A 150 -15.21 6.72 8.41
C SER A 150 -14.09 6.15 9.32
N ARG A 151 -14.22 4.90 9.75
CA ARG A 151 -13.19 4.19 10.53
C ARG A 151 -12.20 3.42 9.68
N LEU A 152 -12.53 3.17 8.41
CA LEU A 152 -11.62 2.55 7.44
C LEU A 152 -10.90 3.65 6.65
N GLU A 153 -9.59 3.56 6.59
CA GLU A 153 -8.71 4.42 5.81
C GLU A 153 -8.04 3.56 4.73
N LEU A 154 -8.03 4.00 3.48
CA LEU A 154 -7.32 3.34 2.39
C LEU A 154 -6.04 4.14 2.11
N GLU A 155 -4.90 3.48 2.21
CA GLU A 155 -3.59 4.06 1.92
C GLU A 155 -3.21 3.76 0.47
N ILE A 156 -2.88 4.81 -0.27
CA ILE A 156 -2.68 4.79 -1.72
C ILE A 156 -1.41 5.57 -2.01
N THR A 157 -0.47 4.98 -2.73
CA THR A 157 0.78 5.64 -3.12
C THR A 157 0.58 6.58 -4.31
N GLU A 158 1.55 7.48 -4.55
CA GLU A 158 1.54 8.41 -5.69
C GLU A 158 1.44 7.71 -7.05
N SER A 159 1.80 6.44 -7.15
CA SER A 159 1.81 5.66 -8.39
C SER A 159 0.44 5.56 -9.08
N VAL A 160 -0.67 5.75 -8.36
CA VAL A 160 -2.02 5.76 -8.94
C VAL A 160 -2.23 6.91 -9.94
N PHE A 161 -1.42 7.97 -9.87
CA PHE A 161 -1.50 9.12 -10.77
C PHE A 161 -0.69 8.97 -12.04
N LEU A 162 0.12 7.91 -12.17
CA LEU A 162 0.93 7.67 -13.37
C LEU A 162 0.10 7.24 -14.59
N ASN A 163 -1.08 6.70 -14.33
CA ASN A 163 -1.97 6.22 -15.37
C ASN A 163 -3.22 7.07 -15.48
N ASP A 164 -4.03 7.09 -16.37
CA ASP A 164 -5.21 7.86 -16.72
C ASP A 164 -5.87 8.74 -15.62
N SER A 165 -5.95 10.03 -15.83
CA SER A 165 -6.53 10.99 -14.88
C SER A 165 -8.07 10.89 -14.73
N SER A 166 -8.80 10.45 -15.77
CA SER A 166 -10.28 10.41 -15.74
C SER A 166 -10.82 9.23 -14.92
N GLY A 167 -10.23 8.07 -15.07
CA GLY A 167 -10.56 6.88 -14.28
C GLY A 167 -10.17 7.04 -12.81
N THR A 168 -9.03 7.65 -12.54
CA THR A 168 -8.53 7.96 -11.21
C THR A 168 -9.50 8.88 -10.45
N ASP A 169 -9.96 9.98 -11.07
CA ASP A 169 -10.92 10.91 -10.45
C ASP A 169 -12.28 10.25 -10.16
N ALA A 170 -12.76 9.38 -11.06
CA ALA A 170 -14.00 8.64 -10.86
C ALA A 170 -13.88 7.65 -9.68
N MET A 171 -12.75 6.96 -9.55
CA MET A 171 -12.47 6.05 -8.45
C MET A 171 -12.45 6.77 -7.10
N PHE A 172 -11.74 7.89 -6.99
CA PHE A 172 -11.72 8.69 -5.77
C PHE A 172 -13.15 9.11 -5.35
N LYS A 173 -13.94 9.61 -6.29
CA LYS A 173 -15.34 10.00 -6.03
C LYS A 173 -16.19 8.81 -5.58
N ALA A 174 -15.98 7.62 -6.16
CA ALA A 174 -16.72 6.43 -5.79
C ALA A 174 -16.36 5.97 -4.36
N LEU A 175 -15.08 5.93 -4.00
CA LEU A 175 -14.62 5.59 -2.65
C LEU A 175 -15.11 6.60 -1.61
N LYS A 176 -15.07 7.90 -1.92
CA LYS A 176 -15.62 8.94 -1.01
C LYS A 176 -17.14 8.82 -0.83
N ARG A 177 -17.89 8.36 -1.83
CA ARG A 177 -19.33 8.05 -1.66
C ARG A 177 -19.57 6.86 -0.74
N VAL A 178 -18.68 5.86 -0.71
CA VAL A 178 -18.73 4.79 0.30
C VAL A 178 -18.53 5.37 1.71
N GLY A 179 -17.80 6.48 1.83
CA GLY A 179 -17.57 7.18 3.09
C GLY A 179 -16.27 6.82 3.80
N VAL A 180 -15.37 6.10 3.14
CA VAL A 180 -14.03 5.78 3.67
C VAL A 180 -13.11 6.99 3.65
N ARG A 181 -12.08 6.96 4.48
CA ARG A 181 -10.97 7.92 4.45
C ARG A 181 -9.93 7.48 3.43
N LEU A 182 -9.23 8.45 2.87
CA LEU A 182 -8.16 8.23 1.90
C LEU A 182 -6.88 8.87 2.43
N ALA A 183 -5.79 8.11 2.46
CA ALA A 183 -4.47 8.61 2.81
C ALA A 183 -3.51 8.46 1.62
N LEU A 184 -2.75 9.50 1.36
CA LEU A 184 -1.65 9.45 0.40
C LEU A 184 -0.41 8.94 1.11
N ASP A 185 0.11 7.80 0.70
CA ASP A 185 1.27 7.15 1.28
C ASP A 185 2.56 7.40 0.48
N ASP A 186 3.70 7.25 1.14
CA ASP A 186 5.05 7.43 0.61
C ASP A 186 5.27 8.79 -0.08
N PHE A 187 4.60 9.85 0.42
CA PHE A 187 4.66 11.18 -0.19
C PHE A 187 6.08 11.73 -0.24
N GLY A 188 6.47 12.17 -1.45
CA GLY A 188 7.76 12.79 -1.73
C GLY A 188 8.79 11.86 -2.35
N THR A 189 8.52 10.56 -2.49
CA THR A 189 9.46 9.60 -3.11
C THR A 189 9.27 9.47 -4.63
N GLY A 190 8.19 10.00 -5.16
CA GLY A 190 7.78 9.82 -6.55
C GLY A 190 7.58 11.13 -7.33
N TYR A 191 6.67 11.09 -8.29
CA TYR A 191 6.30 12.20 -9.16
C TYR A 191 5.34 13.18 -8.46
N SER A 192 5.79 13.81 -7.39
CA SER A 192 4.99 14.75 -6.60
C SER A 192 4.56 15.97 -7.41
N SER A 193 3.49 15.82 -8.20
CA SER A 193 2.81 16.96 -8.77
C SER A 193 1.82 17.50 -7.74
N LEU A 194 2.09 18.64 -7.15
CA LEU A 194 1.15 19.37 -6.27
C LEU A 194 -0.25 19.54 -6.90
N GLY A 195 -0.32 19.42 -8.24
CA GLY A 195 -1.58 19.44 -8.98
C GLY A 195 -2.55 18.31 -8.62
N TYR A 196 -2.04 17.14 -8.24
CA TYR A 196 -2.88 16.01 -7.84
C TYR A 196 -3.46 16.20 -6.43
N LEU A 197 -2.64 16.69 -5.48
CA LEU A 197 -3.10 16.98 -4.14
C LEU A 197 -4.27 17.98 -4.11
N LYS A 198 -4.28 18.95 -5.03
CA LYS A 198 -5.37 19.92 -5.12
C LYS A 198 -6.68 19.29 -5.60
N LYS A 199 -6.62 18.20 -6.37
CA LYS A 199 -7.80 17.57 -6.99
C LYS A 199 -8.28 16.33 -6.26
N ALA A 200 -7.35 15.53 -5.73
CA ALA A 200 -7.67 14.28 -5.07
C ALA A 200 -8.18 14.54 -3.64
N PRO A 201 -9.28 13.88 -3.24
CA PRO A 201 -9.94 14.16 -1.94
C PRO A 201 -9.30 13.36 -0.80
N PHE A 202 -8.00 13.52 -0.61
CA PHE A 202 -7.30 12.89 0.51
C PHE A 202 -7.66 13.54 1.84
N ASP A 203 -7.73 12.73 2.88
CA ASP A 203 -7.94 13.14 4.28
C ASP A 203 -6.63 13.19 5.06
N LYS A 204 -5.55 12.56 4.54
CA LYS A 204 -4.26 12.44 5.20
C LYS A 204 -3.11 12.37 4.21
N ILE A 205 -1.95 12.89 4.60
CA ILE A 205 -0.65 12.66 3.94
C ILE A 205 0.26 11.90 4.91
N LYS A 206 0.85 10.80 4.44
CA LYS A 206 1.90 10.06 5.15
C LYS A 206 3.25 10.43 4.56
N ILE A 207 4.14 10.96 5.40
CA ILE A 207 5.50 11.32 5.01
C ILE A 207 6.35 10.06 5.00
N ASP A 208 7.02 9.79 3.87
CA ASP A 208 7.88 8.62 3.76
C ASP A 208 8.99 8.61 4.80
N ARG A 209 9.33 7.41 5.25
CA ARG A 209 10.35 7.18 6.28
C ARG A 209 11.71 7.77 5.93
N SER A 210 12.08 7.81 4.63
CA SER A 210 13.39 8.35 4.19
C SER A 210 13.57 9.82 4.56
N PHE A 211 12.49 10.60 4.63
CA PHE A 211 12.55 12.00 5.10
C PHE A 211 12.67 12.10 6.62
N VAL A 212 12.08 11.16 7.36
CA VAL A 212 12.12 11.16 8.82
C VAL A 212 13.49 10.72 9.33
N GLN A 213 14.11 9.77 8.64
CA GLN A 213 15.48 9.35 8.94
C GLN A 213 16.45 10.49 8.69
N GLY A 214 17.26 10.84 9.71
CA GLY A 214 18.21 11.92 9.64
C GLY A 214 17.61 13.34 9.69
N ALA A 215 16.31 13.49 9.94
CA ALA A 215 15.67 14.82 10.02
C ALA A 215 16.24 15.72 11.13
N THR A 216 16.80 15.11 12.19
CA THR A 216 17.42 15.79 13.32
C THR A 216 18.94 15.95 13.19
N GLU A 217 19.54 15.47 12.10
CA GLU A 217 20.97 15.61 11.86
C GLU A 217 21.33 17.05 11.47
N GLU A 218 22.43 17.55 12.00
CA GLU A 218 22.93 18.91 11.72
C GLU A 218 23.22 19.05 10.20
N GLY A 219 22.65 20.10 9.58
CA GLY A 219 22.78 20.35 8.14
C GLY A 219 21.82 19.54 7.26
N SER A 220 20.98 18.67 7.82
CA SER A 220 19.97 17.92 7.07
C SER A 220 18.88 18.83 6.51
N ARG A 221 18.54 18.65 5.23
CA ARG A 221 17.39 19.32 4.61
C ARG A 221 16.05 18.64 4.93
N ASN A 222 16.09 17.44 5.50
CA ASN A 222 14.89 16.63 5.75
C ASN A 222 13.92 17.33 6.71
N GLY A 223 14.43 17.97 7.76
CA GLY A 223 13.60 18.75 8.68
C GLY A 223 12.83 19.88 8.00
N ALA A 224 13.47 20.61 7.08
CA ALA A 224 12.81 21.67 6.29
C ALA A 224 11.76 21.09 5.32
N LEU A 225 12.04 19.93 4.71
CA LEU A 225 11.08 19.24 3.85
C LEU A 225 9.86 18.77 4.64
N ILE A 226 10.05 18.14 5.80
CA ILE A 226 8.94 17.72 6.67
C ILE A 226 8.09 18.93 7.06
N ALA A 227 8.70 20.04 7.50
CA ALA A 227 7.97 21.25 7.85
C ALA A 227 7.15 21.80 6.67
N SER A 228 7.71 21.76 5.46
CA SER A 228 7.01 22.18 4.23
C SER A 228 5.82 21.28 3.90
N ILE A 229 5.98 19.95 4.03
CA ILE A 229 4.90 18.98 3.79
C ILE A 229 3.80 19.16 4.84
N THR A 230 4.16 19.34 6.12
CA THR A 230 3.20 19.58 7.19
C THR A 230 2.38 20.85 6.93
N SER A 231 3.05 21.95 6.57
CA SER A 231 2.36 23.21 6.23
C SER A 231 1.44 23.05 5.02
N LEU A 232 1.83 22.22 4.04
CA LEU A 232 1.00 21.92 2.89
C LEU A 232 -0.26 21.11 3.29
N ALA A 233 -0.09 20.10 4.15
CA ALA A 233 -1.19 19.29 4.66
C ALA A 233 -2.21 20.16 5.42
N GLU A 234 -1.73 21.04 6.30
CA GLU A 234 -2.55 22.01 7.04
C GLU A 234 -3.34 22.93 6.09
N ALA A 235 -2.67 23.49 5.06
CA ALA A 235 -3.31 24.36 4.07
C ALA A 235 -4.40 23.65 3.24
N LEU A 236 -4.27 22.33 3.08
CA LEU A 236 -5.23 21.49 2.37
C LEU A 236 -6.26 20.81 3.30
N HIS A 237 -6.23 21.11 4.60
CA HIS A 237 -7.09 20.52 5.64
C HIS A 237 -6.98 18.99 5.73
N MET A 238 -5.77 18.47 5.59
CA MET A 238 -5.41 17.06 5.73
C MET A 238 -4.72 16.79 7.07
N ASP A 239 -4.91 15.56 7.61
CA ASP A 239 -4.14 15.06 8.77
C ASP A 239 -2.69 14.76 8.38
#